data_ee14d7a4b2263fd53e8e124a6c08ca87
#
_entry.id   ee14d7a4b2263fd53e8e124a6c08ca87
#
_cell.length_a   1.000
_cell.length_b   1.000
_cell.length_c   1.000
_cell.angle_alpha   90.00
_cell.angle_beta   90.00
_cell.angle_gamma   90.00
#
_symmetry.space_group_name_H-M   'P 1'
#
loop_
_entity.id
_entity.type
_entity.pdbx_description
1 polymer ?
#
loop_
_entity_poly.entity_id
_entity_poly.type
_entity_poly.pdbx_seq_one_letter_code
_entity_poly.pdbx_strand_id
1 'polypeptide(L)'
;VQQVSESLEQFGWLYKRYGQSVVNLKYIEAIKAWTTLQNGKEVSGQLCDVVYQFMDSTRIKRNYGVFKGDHANVYTLEDLIKDYGLRETIKDIDVRTMKWYDVLNAKGLRKRINYLRAIMREGNKLDDKPRIEVSTIHASKGGERDNVMLLTDLSYGPYKSSTETQ
;
A
#
# COMPACT_ATOMS: atom_id res chain seq x y z
N VAL A 1 -1.70 -15.50 -14.11
CA VAL A 1 -1.82 -14.12 -13.59
C VAL A 1 -1.47 -14.05 -12.11
N GLN A 2 -2.08 -14.88 -11.25
CA GLN A 2 -1.86 -14.80 -9.80
C GLN A 2 -0.41 -15.13 -9.40
N GLN A 3 0.14 -16.24 -9.83
CA GLN A 3 1.53 -16.66 -9.54
C GLN A 3 2.56 -15.61 -9.96
N VAL A 4 2.37 -15.00 -11.15
CA VAL A 4 3.24 -13.92 -11.63
C VAL A 4 3.14 -12.70 -10.70
N SER A 5 1.92 -12.32 -10.30
CA SER A 5 1.72 -11.22 -9.37
C SER A 5 2.41 -11.46 -8.04
N GLU A 6 2.31 -12.66 -7.48
CA GLU A 6 2.96 -13.06 -6.23
C GLU A 6 4.48 -12.99 -6.33
N SER A 7 5.06 -13.44 -7.45
CA SER A 7 6.50 -13.33 -7.71
C SER A 7 6.95 -11.87 -7.81
N LEU A 8 6.22 -11.02 -8.55
CA LEU A 8 6.53 -9.60 -8.65
C LEU A 8 6.46 -8.90 -7.27
N GLU A 9 5.47 -9.26 -6.46
CA GLU A 9 5.31 -8.74 -5.10
C GLU A 9 6.46 -9.18 -4.18
N GLN A 10 6.90 -10.42 -4.29
CA GLN A 10 8.03 -10.95 -3.52
C GLN A 10 9.33 -10.23 -3.83
N PHE A 11 9.58 -9.92 -5.11
CA PHE A 11 10.78 -9.20 -5.56
C PHE A 11 10.64 -7.66 -5.45
N GLY A 12 9.52 -7.14 -4.99
CA GLY A 12 9.33 -5.70 -4.83
C GLY A 12 9.27 -4.93 -6.16
N TRP A 13 8.81 -5.57 -7.22
CA TRP A 13 8.68 -4.93 -8.51
C TRP A 13 7.32 -4.24 -8.64
N LEU A 14 7.33 -2.97 -9.05
CA LEU A 14 6.12 -2.21 -9.32
C LEU A 14 5.46 -2.71 -10.61
N TYR A 15 4.16 -3.03 -10.53
CA TYR A 15 3.41 -3.49 -11.69
C TYR A 15 1.98 -2.96 -11.71
N LYS A 16 1.37 -3.00 -12.87
CA LYS A 16 -0.06 -2.81 -13.08
C LYS A 16 -0.74 -4.15 -13.24
N ARG A 17 -1.96 -4.24 -12.82
CA ARG A 17 -2.85 -5.38 -13.11
C ARG A 17 -4.08 -4.84 -13.82
N TYR A 18 -4.30 -5.32 -15.05
CA TYR A 18 -5.38 -4.82 -15.92
C TYR A 18 -5.36 -3.29 -16.06
N GLY A 19 -4.20 -2.72 -16.35
CA GLY A 19 -4.00 -1.28 -16.54
C GLY A 19 -3.94 -0.43 -15.26
N GLN A 20 -4.28 -0.99 -14.09
CA GLN A 20 -4.29 -0.27 -12.82
C GLN A 20 -3.07 -0.61 -11.95
N SER A 21 -2.47 0.40 -11.34
CA SER A 21 -1.41 0.17 -10.35
C SER A 21 -1.95 -0.65 -9.18
N VAL A 22 -1.19 -1.65 -8.75
CA VAL A 22 -1.54 -2.46 -7.58
C VAL A 22 -1.20 -1.79 -6.25
N VAL A 23 -0.39 -0.71 -6.28
CA VAL A 23 -0.13 0.14 -5.12
C VAL A 23 -1.19 1.24 -5.07
N ASN A 24 -1.97 1.28 -4.01
CA ASN A 24 -2.99 2.30 -3.81
C ASN A 24 -2.34 3.63 -3.40
N LEU A 25 -2.71 4.72 -4.04
CA LEU A 25 -2.22 6.07 -3.75
C LEU A 25 -2.41 6.47 -2.28
N LYS A 26 -3.52 6.10 -1.66
CA LYS A 26 -3.75 6.37 -0.23
C LYS A 26 -2.75 5.69 0.69
N TYR A 27 -2.21 4.51 0.30
CA TYR A 27 -1.14 3.87 1.06
C TYR A 27 0.15 4.69 1.00
N ILE A 28 0.47 5.19 -0.21
CA ILE A 28 1.64 6.04 -0.42
C ILE A 28 1.53 7.32 0.38
N GLU A 29 0.38 7.99 0.32
CA GLU A 29 0.09 9.22 1.08
C GLU A 29 0.24 9.00 2.59
N ALA A 30 -0.39 7.94 3.12
CA ALA A 30 -0.29 7.61 4.55
C ALA A 30 1.16 7.34 5.00
N ILE A 31 1.92 6.57 4.21
CA ILE A 31 3.32 6.24 4.53
C ILE A 31 4.20 7.50 4.48
N LYS A 32 4.05 8.33 3.46
CA LYS A 32 4.79 9.59 3.33
C LYS A 32 4.43 10.56 4.46
N ALA A 33 3.16 10.73 4.76
CA ALA A 33 2.70 11.60 5.83
C ALA A 33 3.22 11.13 7.18
N TRP A 34 3.14 9.84 7.49
CA TRP A 34 3.70 9.28 8.72
C TRP A 34 5.21 9.51 8.83
N THR A 35 5.96 9.25 7.76
CA THR A 35 7.41 9.48 7.72
C THR A 35 7.75 10.96 7.92
N THR A 36 6.94 11.86 7.36
CA THR A 36 7.09 13.32 7.52
C THR A 36 6.90 13.72 8.98
N LEU A 37 5.84 13.21 9.64
CA LEU A 37 5.56 13.44 11.06
C LEU A 37 6.71 12.92 11.95
N GLN A 38 7.21 11.71 11.67
CA GLN A 38 8.33 11.13 12.43
C GLN A 38 9.64 11.94 12.31
N ASN A 39 9.82 12.63 11.20
CA ASN A 39 10.96 13.54 11.00
C ASN A 39 10.75 14.94 11.65
N GLY A 40 9.74 15.08 12.51
CA GLY A 40 9.44 16.34 13.21
C GLY A 40 8.88 17.44 12.33
N LYS A 41 8.36 17.10 11.14
CA LYS A 41 7.75 18.04 10.21
C LYS A 41 6.23 18.04 10.33
N GLU A 42 5.63 19.13 9.91
CA GLU A 42 4.18 19.30 9.89
C GLU A 42 3.52 18.61 8.70
N VAL A 43 2.28 18.16 8.89
CA VAL A 43 1.45 17.52 7.87
C VAL A 43 0.05 18.11 7.94
N SER A 44 -0.60 18.32 6.80
CA SER A 44 -1.97 18.86 6.75
C SER A 44 -2.99 17.92 7.41
N GLY A 45 -4.07 18.49 7.94
CA GLY A 45 -5.17 17.73 8.54
C GLY A 45 -5.76 16.69 7.59
N GLN A 46 -5.83 16.99 6.30
CA GLN A 46 -6.27 16.04 5.28
C GLN A 46 -5.37 14.78 5.23
N LEU A 47 -4.05 14.96 5.26
CA LEU A 47 -3.11 13.84 5.27
C LEU A 47 -3.08 13.13 6.62
N CYS A 48 -3.32 13.85 7.73
CA CYS A 48 -3.52 13.23 9.04
C CYS A 48 -4.74 12.31 9.04
N ASP A 49 -5.87 12.71 8.43
CA ASP A 49 -7.03 11.83 8.24
C ASP A 49 -6.69 10.56 7.46
N VAL A 50 -5.89 10.68 6.39
CA VAL A 50 -5.43 9.50 5.63
C VAL A 50 -4.58 8.58 6.51
N VAL A 51 -3.69 9.13 7.33
CA VAL A 51 -2.88 8.35 8.30
C VAL A 51 -3.79 7.59 9.28
N TYR A 52 -4.78 8.27 9.87
CA TYR A 52 -5.70 7.67 10.84
C TYR A 52 -6.58 6.58 10.23
N GLN A 53 -6.95 6.66 8.94
CA GLN A 53 -7.70 5.62 8.24
C GLN A 53 -6.97 4.26 8.24
N PHE A 54 -5.64 4.26 8.35
CA PHE A 54 -4.81 3.06 8.35
C PHE A 54 -4.30 2.66 9.74
N MET A 55 -4.75 3.31 10.79
CA MET A 55 -4.52 2.91 12.18
C MET A 55 -5.69 2.09 12.71
N ASP A 56 -5.41 1.06 13.48
CA ASP A 56 -6.46 0.33 14.20
C ASP A 56 -6.75 0.97 15.59
N SER A 57 -7.78 0.50 16.26
CA SER A 57 -8.23 1.00 17.57
C SER A 57 -7.18 0.85 18.69
N THR A 58 -6.11 0.08 18.47
CA THR A 58 -5.03 -0.05 19.45
C THR A 58 -4.03 1.10 19.39
N ARG A 59 -4.05 1.90 18.31
CA ARG A 59 -3.17 3.06 18.08
C ARG A 59 -3.83 4.37 18.47
N ILE A 60 -5.15 4.41 18.48
CA ILE A 60 -5.92 5.64 18.70
C ILE A 60 -6.80 5.44 19.95
N LYS A 61 -6.87 6.44 20.81
CA LYS A 61 -7.81 6.47 21.94
C LYS A 61 -9.24 6.50 21.41
N ARG A 62 -10.17 5.87 22.12
CA ARG A 62 -11.59 5.84 21.76
C ARG A 62 -12.16 7.27 21.71
N ASN A 63 -12.97 7.56 20.70
CA ASN A 63 -13.61 8.87 20.44
C ASN A 63 -12.67 9.98 19.93
N TYR A 64 -11.42 9.66 19.54
CA TYR A 64 -10.54 10.58 18.87
C TYR A 64 -10.34 10.17 17.40
N GLY A 65 -9.92 11.12 16.63
CA GLY A 65 -9.58 10.94 15.22
C GLY A 65 -10.77 11.23 14.34
N VAL A 66 -10.81 12.42 13.89
CA VAL A 66 -11.21 12.89 12.58
C VAL A 66 -10.96 14.38 12.58
N PHE A 67 -10.10 14.85 11.70
CA PHE A 67 -9.82 16.29 11.47
C PHE A 67 -10.98 16.94 10.73
N LYS A 68 -12.24 16.67 11.16
CA LYS A 68 -13.46 17.14 10.52
C LYS A 68 -13.50 18.66 10.49
N GLY A 69 -13.41 19.20 9.29
CA GLY A 69 -13.57 20.62 9.05
C GLY A 69 -12.28 21.45 9.10
N ASP A 70 -11.14 20.81 9.42
CA ASP A 70 -9.86 21.53 9.62
C ASP A 70 -8.72 20.97 8.75
N HIS A 71 -9.03 20.70 7.51
CA HIS A 71 -8.08 20.09 6.57
C HIS A 71 -6.94 21.03 6.15
N ALA A 72 -7.11 22.34 6.29
CA ALA A 72 -6.12 23.33 5.89
C ALA A 72 -5.02 23.53 6.93
N ASN A 73 -5.29 23.26 8.20
CA ASN A 73 -4.31 23.39 9.27
C ASN A 73 -3.26 22.28 9.19
N VAL A 74 -2.10 22.55 9.76
CA VAL A 74 -0.97 21.60 9.81
C VAL A 74 -0.75 21.16 11.25
N TYR A 75 -0.27 19.92 11.39
CA TYR A 75 -0.11 19.25 12.68
C TYR A 75 1.22 18.52 12.73
N THR A 76 1.82 18.51 13.91
CA THR A 76 3.01 17.71 14.22
C THR A 76 2.61 16.37 14.84
N LEU A 77 3.57 15.46 14.97
CA LEU A 77 3.35 14.20 15.68
C LEU A 77 2.95 14.42 17.16
N GLU A 78 3.51 15.46 17.78
CA GLU A 78 3.19 15.82 19.17
C GLU A 78 1.75 16.31 19.32
N ASP A 79 1.25 17.08 18.36
CA ASP A 79 -0.17 17.49 18.36
C ASP A 79 -1.09 16.28 18.28
N LEU A 80 -0.74 15.30 17.43
CA LEU A 80 -1.51 14.05 17.29
C LEU A 80 -1.56 13.25 18.59
N ILE A 81 -0.47 13.21 19.33
CA ILE A 81 -0.38 12.51 20.62
C ILE A 81 -1.18 13.24 21.68
N LYS A 82 -1.02 14.56 21.78
CA LYS A 82 -1.58 15.39 22.82
C LYS A 82 -3.09 15.61 22.64
N ASP A 83 -3.50 16.03 21.46
CA ASP A 83 -4.83 16.59 21.22
C ASP A 83 -5.72 15.69 20.35
N TYR A 84 -5.15 14.81 19.53
CA TYR A 84 -5.87 13.99 18.55
C TYR A 84 -5.88 12.49 18.85
N GLY A 85 -5.55 12.13 20.08
CA GLY A 85 -5.76 10.79 20.62
C GLY A 85 -4.85 9.69 20.08
N LEU A 86 -3.77 10.04 19.36
CA LEU A 86 -2.73 9.07 19.06
C LEU A 86 -2.09 8.58 20.36
N ARG A 87 -1.95 7.26 20.51
CA ARG A 87 -1.33 6.72 21.73
C ARG A 87 0.16 6.96 21.69
N GLU A 88 0.70 7.53 22.74
CA GLU A 88 2.13 7.78 22.87
C GLU A 88 2.94 6.48 22.91
N THR A 89 2.38 5.45 23.56
CA THR A 89 2.98 4.11 23.60
C THR A 89 2.03 3.06 23.03
N ILE A 90 2.58 2.15 22.25
CA ILE A 90 1.89 1.01 21.64
C ILE A 90 2.70 -0.23 21.98
N LYS A 91 2.14 -1.15 22.80
CA LYS A 91 2.86 -2.33 23.27
C LYS A 91 4.22 -1.98 23.91
N ASP A 92 4.21 -0.98 24.77
CA ASP A 92 5.39 -0.46 25.50
C ASP A 92 6.48 0.15 24.62
N ILE A 93 6.19 0.41 23.35
CA ILE A 93 7.10 1.07 22.42
C ILE A 93 6.59 2.50 22.17
N ASP A 94 7.49 3.49 22.27
CA ASP A 94 7.17 4.87 21.91
C ASP A 94 6.82 4.97 20.41
N VAL A 95 5.65 5.53 20.13
CA VAL A 95 5.13 5.66 18.77
C VAL A 95 6.06 6.47 17.85
N ARG A 96 6.84 7.38 18.42
CA ARG A 96 7.83 8.19 17.69
C ARG A 96 8.92 7.34 17.06
N THR A 97 9.24 6.20 17.64
CA THR A 97 10.29 5.27 17.18
C THR A 97 9.76 4.16 16.29
N MET A 98 8.45 3.98 16.23
CA MET A 98 7.81 2.90 15.49
C MET A 98 7.89 3.11 13.98
N LYS A 99 8.22 2.06 13.26
CA LYS A 99 8.21 2.10 11.78
C LYS A 99 6.77 2.25 11.27
N TRP A 100 6.61 2.84 10.09
CA TRP A 100 5.29 3.05 9.48
C TRP A 100 4.45 1.76 9.40
N TYR A 101 5.06 0.62 9.12
CA TYR A 101 4.37 -0.67 9.00
C TYR A 101 3.90 -1.26 10.32
N ASP A 102 4.42 -0.77 11.46
CA ASP A 102 3.96 -1.17 12.79
C ASP A 102 2.79 -0.29 13.27
N VAL A 103 2.71 0.94 12.76
CA VAL A 103 1.66 1.90 13.11
C VAL A 103 0.49 1.82 12.13
N LEU A 104 0.77 1.87 10.82
CA LEU A 104 -0.23 1.84 9.75
C LEU A 104 -0.60 0.39 9.39
N ASN A 105 -1.37 -0.28 10.23
CA ASN A 105 -1.61 -1.72 10.09
C ASN A 105 -3.07 -2.12 9.90
N ALA A 106 -3.97 -1.16 9.65
CA ALA A 106 -5.38 -1.48 9.48
C ALA A 106 -5.70 -2.12 8.12
N LYS A 107 -6.60 -3.11 8.17
CA LYS A 107 -7.28 -3.73 7.00
C LYS A 107 -6.41 -3.96 5.76
N GLY A 108 -6.73 -3.24 4.67
CA GLY A 108 -6.12 -3.46 3.35
C GLY A 108 -4.61 -3.20 3.31
N LEU A 109 -4.12 -2.19 4.01
CA LEU A 109 -2.70 -1.87 4.07
C LEU A 109 -1.90 -3.01 4.72
N ARG A 110 -2.41 -3.61 5.80
CA ARG A 110 -1.77 -4.74 6.49
C ARG A 110 -1.44 -5.89 5.54
N LYS A 111 -2.33 -6.20 4.59
CA LYS A 111 -2.11 -7.27 3.60
C LYS A 111 -1.01 -6.93 2.58
N ARG A 112 -0.66 -5.66 2.45
CA ARG A 112 0.30 -5.16 1.47
C ARG A 112 1.65 -4.77 2.08
N ILE A 113 1.80 -4.77 3.40
CA ILE A 113 3.02 -4.32 4.09
C ILE A 113 4.27 -5.01 3.53
N ASN A 114 4.26 -6.32 3.36
CA ASN A 114 5.43 -7.05 2.87
C ASN A 114 5.84 -6.62 1.46
N TYR A 115 4.86 -6.44 0.57
CA TYR A 115 5.11 -5.97 -0.78
C TYR A 115 5.65 -4.52 -0.80
N LEU A 116 5.03 -3.61 -0.06
CA LEU A 116 5.48 -2.22 0.02
C LEU A 116 6.90 -2.11 0.60
N ARG A 117 7.21 -2.92 1.61
CA ARG A 117 8.57 -3.03 2.16
C ARG A 117 9.57 -3.61 1.15
N ALA A 118 9.16 -4.60 0.36
CA ALA A 118 10.01 -5.16 -0.68
C ALA A 118 10.34 -4.10 -1.75
N ILE A 119 9.37 -3.31 -2.22
CA ILE A 119 9.59 -2.20 -3.15
C ILE A 119 10.66 -1.25 -2.61
N MET A 120 10.51 -0.81 -1.36
CA MET A 120 11.44 0.15 -0.74
C MET A 120 12.82 -0.46 -0.51
N ARG A 121 12.92 -1.75 -0.18
CA ARG A 121 14.19 -2.46 0.00
C ARG A 121 15.00 -2.55 -1.30
N GLU A 122 14.32 -2.72 -2.43
CA GLU A 122 14.94 -2.75 -3.77
C GLU A 122 15.29 -1.33 -4.29
N GLY A 123 15.14 -0.28 -3.45
CA GLY A 123 15.48 1.10 -3.79
C GLY A 123 14.45 1.81 -4.68
N ASN A 124 13.31 1.18 -4.97
CA ASN A 124 12.23 1.80 -5.72
C ASN A 124 11.40 2.73 -4.81
N LYS A 125 10.87 3.80 -5.38
CA LYS A 125 9.89 4.64 -4.70
C LYS A 125 8.49 4.08 -4.92
N LEU A 126 7.63 4.18 -3.90
CA LEU A 126 6.27 3.66 -3.96
C LEU A 126 5.40 4.33 -5.04
N ASP A 127 5.75 5.54 -5.44
CA ASP A 127 5.08 6.36 -6.47
C ASP A 127 5.78 6.31 -7.84
N ASP A 128 6.81 5.50 -8.01
CA ASP A 128 7.41 5.28 -9.32
C ASP A 128 6.38 4.66 -10.28
N LYS A 129 6.48 5.05 -11.55
CA LYS A 129 5.58 4.54 -12.59
C LYS A 129 5.87 3.06 -12.87
N PRO A 130 4.89 2.16 -12.68
CA PRO A 130 5.07 0.75 -13.01
C PRO A 130 5.39 0.55 -14.49
N ARG A 131 6.43 -0.23 -14.79
CA ARG A 131 6.84 -0.58 -16.16
C ARG A 131 6.29 -1.94 -16.61
N ILE A 132 5.86 -2.78 -15.66
CA ILE A 132 5.33 -4.11 -15.90
C ILE A 132 3.81 -4.04 -15.86
N GLU A 133 3.16 -4.71 -16.81
CA GLU A 133 1.71 -4.92 -16.78
C GLU A 133 1.40 -6.41 -16.84
N VAL A 134 0.61 -6.88 -15.89
CA VAL A 134 0.10 -8.26 -15.83
C VAL A 134 -1.36 -8.26 -16.26
N SER A 135 -1.68 -9.03 -17.29
CA SER A 135 -3.01 -9.06 -17.88
C SER A 135 -3.34 -10.46 -18.42
N THR A 136 -4.60 -10.70 -18.75
CA THR A 136 -4.99 -11.86 -19.57
C THR A 136 -4.90 -11.49 -21.04
N ILE A 137 -4.79 -12.50 -21.91
CA ILE A 137 -4.79 -12.31 -23.38
C ILE A 137 -6.03 -11.52 -23.82
N HIS A 138 -7.20 -11.82 -23.26
CA HIS A 138 -8.44 -11.13 -23.59
C HIS A 138 -8.41 -9.65 -23.18
N ALA A 139 -7.90 -9.33 -22.01
CA ALA A 139 -7.84 -7.95 -21.51
C ALA A 139 -6.75 -7.11 -22.20
N SER A 140 -5.75 -7.75 -22.82
CA SER A 140 -4.68 -7.07 -23.56
C SER A 140 -4.97 -6.95 -25.06
N LYS A 141 -6.11 -7.46 -25.56
CA LYS A 141 -6.47 -7.41 -26.99
C LYS A 141 -6.52 -5.97 -27.49
N GLY A 142 -5.81 -5.70 -28.60
CA GLY A 142 -5.70 -4.37 -29.20
C GLY A 142 -4.70 -3.42 -28.51
N GLY A 143 -4.02 -3.87 -27.46
CA GLY A 143 -2.94 -3.10 -26.83
C GLY A 143 -1.59 -3.37 -27.49
N GLU A 144 -0.77 -2.32 -27.59
CA GLU A 144 0.62 -2.42 -28.07
C GLU A 144 1.58 -2.31 -26.88
N ARG A 145 2.66 -3.09 -26.92
CA ARG A 145 3.73 -3.10 -25.92
C ARG A 145 5.07 -3.42 -26.58
N ASP A 146 6.14 -2.79 -26.08
CA ASP A 146 7.50 -3.00 -26.63
C ASP A 146 7.97 -4.45 -26.43
N ASN A 147 7.61 -5.05 -25.28
CA ASN A 147 7.96 -6.42 -24.96
C ASN A 147 6.75 -7.15 -24.36
N VAL A 148 6.50 -8.35 -24.83
CA VAL A 148 5.42 -9.21 -24.36
C VAL A 148 5.97 -10.57 -23.96
N MET A 149 5.66 -11.02 -22.75
CA MET A 149 5.92 -12.37 -22.28
C MET A 149 4.59 -13.12 -22.18
N LEU A 150 4.44 -14.15 -22.98
CA LEU A 150 3.26 -15.02 -22.94
C LEU A 150 3.55 -16.25 -22.09
N LEU A 151 2.77 -16.46 -21.04
CA LEU A 151 2.81 -17.69 -20.25
C LEU A 151 1.86 -18.71 -20.91
N THR A 152 2.41 -19.83 -21.29
CA THR A 152 1.70 -20.89 -22.01
C THR A 152 1.08 -21.96 -21.11
N ASP A 153 1.26 -21.83 -19.78
CA ASP A 153 0.65 -22.75 -18.81
C ASP A 153 -0.86 -22.64 -18.84
N LEU A 154 -1.54 -23.71 -19.14
CA LEU A 154 -2.99 -23.81 -19.11
C LEU A 154 -3.48 -23.88 -17.67
N SER A 155 -4.56 -23.18 -17.37
CA SER A 155 -5.29 -23.42 -16.12
C SER A 155 -5.92 -24.82 -16.13
N TYR A 156 -6.17 -25.38 -14.95
CA TYR A 156 -6.67 -26.76 -14.81
C TYR A 156 -7.89 -27.07 -15.69
N GLY A 157 -8.84 -26.13 -15.80
CA GLY A 157 -10.05 -26.32 -16.62
C GLY A 157 -9.75 -26.51 -18.13
N PRO A 158 -9.06 -25.57 -18.80
CA PRO A 158 -8.65 -25.74 -20.20
C PRO A 158 -7.70 -26.93 -20.42
N TYR A 159 -6.82 -27.23 -19.47
CA TYR A 159 -5.96 -28.42 -19.53
C TYR A 159 -6.79 -29.71 -19.59
N LYS A 160 -7.76 -29.85 -18.69
CA LYS A 160 -8.65 -31.03 -18.65
C LYS A 160 -9.44 -31.20 -19.94
N SER A 161 -10.05 -30.12 -20.46
CA SER A 161 -10.80 -30.18 -21.72
C SER A 161 -9.93 -30.50 -22.94
N SER A 162 -8.66 -30.12 -22.97
CA SER A 162 -7.75 -30.47 -24.07
C SER A 162 -7.28 -31.92 -24.04
N THR A 163 -7.28 -32.56 -22.87
CA THR A 163 -6.88 -33.98 -22.72
C THR A 163 -8.04 -34.95 -22.86
N GLU A 164 -9.29 -34.51 -22.70
CA GLU A 164 -10.50 -35.33 -22.87
C GLU A 164 -11.01 -35.41 -24.32
N THR A 165 -10.40 -34.66 -25.25
CA THR A 165 -10.83 -34.59 -26.67
C THR A 165 -9.93 -35.42 -27.61
N GLN A 166 -9.05 -36.24 -27.08
CA GLN A 166 -8.28 -37.25 -27.78
C GLN A 166 -8.85 -38.64 -27.46
#